data_13444b5d21c1b949b116f888076d7beb
#
_entry.id   13444b5d21c1b949b116f888076d7beb
#
_cell.length_a   1.000
_cell.length_b   1.000
_cell.length_c   1.000
_cell.angle_alpha   90.00
_cell.angle_beta   90.00
_cell.angle_gamma   90.00
#
_symmetry.space_group_name_H-M   'P 1'
#
loop_
_entity.id
_entity.type
_entity.pdbx_description
1 polymer ?
#
loop_
_entity_poly.entity_id
_entity_poly.type
_entity_poly.pdbx_seq_one_letter_code
_entity_poly.pdbx_strand_id
1 'polypeptide(L)'
;MTKVDIISGFLGAGKTTFIKKLIEEVFAGEQLVLIENEFGEIGIDGGFLKDAGVEITEMNSGCICCTLVGDFSKALKEVLEKYHPDRIIIEPSGVGKLSDVAKAIEGMKADNDIVIDGKLTVVDGKKAKLYMQNFGEFYNNQVEYASTIIVSRTQMMNDKQIEECVHLLREKNEHAPII
;
A
#
# COMPACT_ATOMS: atom_id res chain seq x y z
N MET A 1 -12.20 4.10 16.55
CA MET A 1 -11.45 4.75 15.45
C MET A 1 -10.59 3.71 14.79
N THR A 2 -10.89 3.37 13.55
CA THR A 2 -10.16 2.36 12.76
C THR A 2 -8.95 3.00 12.08
N LYS A 3 -7.78 2.38 12.20
CA LYS A 3 -6.55 2.80 11.53
C LYS A 3 -6.54 2.29 10.09
N VAL A 4 -6.06 3.11 9.17
CA VAL A 4 -5.93 2.75 7.75
C VAL A 4 -4.50 2.90 7.32
N ASP A 5 -3.90 1.82 6.82
CA ASP A 5 -2.57 1.82 6.20
C ASP A 5 -2.70 1.57 4.70
N ILE A 6 -2.10 2.44 3.91
CA ILE A 6 -2.02 2.29 2.46
C ILE A 6 -0.63 1.76 2.12
N ILE A 7 -0.57 0.58 1.51
CA ILE A 7 0.69 -0.05 1.11
C ILE A 7 0.79 -0.04 -0.40
N SER A 8 1.41 1.00 -0.91
CA SER A 8 1.66 1.24 -2.32
C SER A 8 3.00 0.67 -2.77
N GLY A 9 3.25 0.67 -4.04
CA GLY A 9 4.48 0.22 -4.67
C GLY A 9 4.21 -0.32 -6.07
N PHE A 10 5.20 -0.19 -6.94
CA PHE A 10 5.08 -0.62 -8.33
C PHE A 10 4.96 -2.15 -8.45
N LEU A 11 4.56 -2.62 -9.64
CA LEU A 11 4.39 -4.04 -9.92
C LEU A 11 5.65 -4.85 -9.57
N GLY A 12 5.48 -5.94 -8.82
CA GLY A 12 6.57 -6.83 -8.41
C GLY A 12 7.55 -6.25 -7.38
N ALA A 13 7.23 -5.13 -6.73
CA ALA A 13 8.10 -4.50 -5.72
C ALA A 13 8.25 -5.31 -4.42
N GLY A 14 7.34 -6.24 -4.15
CA GLY A 14 7.33 -7.04 -2.92
C GLY A 14 6.29 -6.63 -1.90
N LYS A 15 5.22 -5.94 -2.32
CA LYS A 15 4.11 -5.49 -1.44
C LYS A 15 3.50 -6.65 -0.65
N THR A 16 3.11 -7.71 -1.33
CA THR A 16 2.50 -8.88 -0.71
C THR A 16 3.38 -9.49 0.39
N THR A 17 4.69 -9.63 0.14
CA THR A 17 5.66 -10.13 1.12
C THR A 17 5.76 -9.19 2.32
N PHE A 18 5.75 -7.89 2.08
CA PHE A 18 5.80 -6.88 3.13
C PHE A 18 4.52 -6.87 3.98
N ILE A 19 3.35 -6.94 3.34
CA ILE A 19 2.06 -7.03 4.03
C ILE A 19 2.00 -8.25 4.95
N LYS A 20 2.43 -9.42 4.46
CA LYS A 20 2.51 -10.64 5.27
C LYS A 20 3.35 -10.44 6.53
N LYS A 21 4.53 -9.83 6.40
CA LYS A 21 5.40 -9.52 7.54
C LYS A 21 4.75 -8.56 8.52
N LEU A 22 4.08 -7.51 8.04
CA LEU A 22 3.36 -6.58 8.92
C LEU A 22 2.28 -7.27 9.73
N ILE A 23 1.51 -8.15 9.08
CA ILE A 23 0.44 -8.92 9.74
C ILE A 23 1.00 -9.84 10.82
N GLU A 24 2.09 -10.56 10.52
CA GLU A 24 2.68 -11.53 11.43
C GLU A 24 3.44 -10.89 12.59
N GLU A 25 4.23 -9.85 12.31
CA GLU A 25 5.24 -9.34 13.24
C GLU A 25 4.80 -8.05 13.96
N VAL A 26 3.95 -7.24 13.32
CA VAL A 26 3.59 -5.90 13.82
C VAL A 26 2.15 -5.82 14.30
N PHE A 27 1.21 -6.35 13.53
CA PHE A 27 -0.22 -6.22 13.79
C PHE A 27 -0.85 -7.48 14.40
N ALA A 28 -0.02 -8.40 14.90
CA ALA A 28 -0.50 -9.62 15.52
C ALA A 28 -1.47 -9.31 16.66
N GLY A 29 -2.69 -9.87 16.60
CA GLY A 29 -3.73 -9.67 17.60
C GLY A 29 -4.68 -8.49 17.34
N GLU A 30 -4.43 -7.66 16.32
CA GLU A 30 -5.42 -6.68 15.84
C GLU A 30 -6.47 -7.38 14.95
N GLN A 31 -7.70 -6.89 14.98
CA GLN A 31 -8.72 -7.31 14.00
C GLN A 31 -8.47 -6.60 12.68
N LEU A 32 -7.95 -7.33 11.72
CA LEU A 32 -7.48 -6.80 10.44
C LEU A 32 -8.43 -7.11 9.30
N VAL A 33 -8.61 -6.13 8.41
CA VAL A 33 -9.19 -6.33 7.08
C VAL A 33 -8.17 -5.90 6.03
N LEU A 34 -7.95 -6.73 5.03
CA LEU A 34 -7.13 -6.40 3.86
C LEU A 34 -8.04 -6.14 2.66
N ILE A 35 -7.86 -4.97 2.06
CA ILE A 35 -8.54 -4.59 0.80
C ILE A 35 -7.49 -4.57 -0.30
N GLU A 36 -7.59 -5.53 -1.21
CA GLU A 36 -6.72 -5.64 -2.38
C GLU A 36 -7.43 -5.12 -3.63
N ASN A 37 -6.72 -4.35 -4.43
CA ASN A 37 -7.17 -3.92 -5.74
C ASN A 37 -6.19 -4.40 -6.81
N GLU A 38 -6.27 -5.66 -7.19
CA GLU A 38 -5.47 -6.23 -8.27
C GLU A 38 -6.29 -6.54 -9.52
N PHE A 39 -5.69 -6.19 -10.67
CA PHE A 39 -6.14 -6.70 -11.96
C PHE A 39 -5.54 -8.10 -12.18
N GLY A 40 -6.34 -9.14 -11.90
CA GLY A 40 -6.21 -10.41 -12.61
C GLY A 40 -5.30 -11.50 -12.07
N GLU A 41 -4.61 -11.35 -10.93
CA GLU A 41 -3.87 -12.48 -10.33
C GLU A 41 -3.99 -12.50 -8.79
N ILE A 42 -4.09 -13.70 -8.25
CA ILE A 42 -4.27 -14.00 -6.83
C ILE A 42 -3.06 -13.48 -6.03
N GLY A 43 -3.21 -12.34 -5.34
CA GLY A 43 -2.09 -11.67 -4.68
C GLY A 43 -1.63 -12.36 -3.40
N ILE A 44 -2.50 -12.65 -2.47
CA ILE A 44 -2.15 -13.27 -1.19
C ILE A 44 -2.87 -14.61 -1.04
N ASP A 45 -2.15 -15.62 -0.55
CA ASP A 45 -2.73 -16.90 -0.23
C ASP A 45 -3.85 -16.74 0.82
N GLY A 46 -5.10 -16.83 0.37
CA GLY A 46 -6.28 -16.69 1.22
C GLY A 46 -6.32 -17.66 2.40
N GLY A 47 -5.61 -18.79 2.32
CA GLY A 47 -5.41 -19.72 3.42
C GLY A 47 -4.58 -19.10 4.55
N PHE A 48 -3.45 -18.49 4.22
CA PHE A 48 -2.56 -17.84 5.18
C PHE A 48 -3.26 -16.74 5.98
N LEU A 49 -4.03 -15.90 5.30
CA LEU A 49 -4.70 -14.78 5.95
C LEU A 49 -5.86 -15.22 6.84
N LYS A 50 -6.59 -16.27 6.46
CA LYS A 50 -7.61 -16.88 7.32
C LYS A 50 -7.02 -17.48 8.59
N ASP A 51 -5.90 -18.15 8.47
CA ASP A 51 -5.19 -18.74 9.62
C ASP A 51 -4.66 -17.66 10.58
N ALA A 52 -4.31 -16.48 10.04
CA ALA A 52 -3.92 -15.30 10.83
C ALA A 52 -5.11 -14.49 11.38
N GLY A 53 -6.36 -14.89 11.10
CA GLY A 53 -7.57 -14.17 11.56
C GLY A 53 -7.84 -12.88 10.77
N VAL A 54 -7.30 -12.77 9.56
CA VAL A 54 -7.47 -11.59 8.68
C VAL A 54 -8.64 -11.81 7.74
N GLU A 55 -9.59 -10.88 7.74
CA GLU A 55 -10.67 -10.86 6.76
C GLU A 55 -10.20 -10.21 5.45
N ILE A 56 -10.42 -10.90 4.34
CA ILE A 56 -10.04 -10.43 3.01
C ILE A 56 -11.27 -9.91 2.29
N THR A 57 -11.21 -8.69 1.82
CA THR A 57 -12.21 -8.14 0.90
C THR A 57 -11.54 -7.84 -0.43
N GLU A 58 -11.84 -8.65 -1.43
CA GLU A 58 -11.41 -8.41 -2.81
C GLU A 58 -12.35 -7.41 -3.47
N MET A 59 -11.79 -6.35 -4.02
CA MET A 59 -12.55 -5.39 -4.82
C MET A 59 -12.42 -5.75 -6.30
N ASN A 60 -13.37 -6.49 -6.83
CA ASN A 60 -13.41 -6.94 -8.22
C ASN A 60 -13.84 -5.86 -9.24
N SER A 61 -14.03 -4.63 -8.86
CA SER A 61 -14.63 -3.60 -9.70
C SER A 61 -13.69 -2.44 -9.98
N GLY A 62 -12.78 -2.59 -10.91
CA GLY A 62 -12.06 -1.49 -11.52
C GLY A 62 -11.01 -0.80 -10.64
N CYS A 63 -10.13 -0.06 -11.30
CA CYS A 63 -9.05 0.69 -10.66
C CYS A 63 -9.62 1.78 -9.73
N ILE A 64 -9.15 1.85 -8.48
CA ILE A 64 -9.44 2.96 -7.55
C ILE A 64 -9.16 4.34 -8.19
N CYS A 65 -8.28 4.34 -9.22
CA CYS A 65 -7.81 5.56 -9.87
C CYS A 65 -8.76 6.18 -10.89
N CYS A 66 -9.69 5.44 -11.48
CA CYS A 66 -10.32 5.93 -12.73
C CYS A 66 -11.82 6.25 -12.67
N THR A 67 -12.63 5.63 -11.80
CA THR A 67 -14.09 5.89 -11.84
C THR A 67 -14.83 5.71 -10.52
N LEU A 68 -14.18 5.29 -9.45
CA LEU A 68 -14.84 4.56 -8.38
C LEU A 68 -14.59 5.09 -6.96
N VAL A 69 -14.38 6.37 -6.79
CA VAL A 69 -14.44 6.97 -5.43
C VAL A 69 -15.73 6.56 -4.73
N GLY A 70 -16.84 6.44 -5.49
CA GLY A 70 -18.12 5.99 -4.96
C GLY A 70 -18.17 4.52 -4.56
N ASP A 71 -17.62 3.61 -5.37
CA ASP A 71 -17.66 2.17 -5.08
C ASP A 71 -16.63 1.79 -4.00
N PHE A 72 -15.45 2.41 -4.02
CA PHE A 72 -14.48 2.26 -2.95
C PHE A 72 -15.02 2.76 -1.60
N SER A 73 -15.69 3.91 -1.61
CA SER A 73 -16.30 4.47 -0.41
C SER A 73 -17.38 3.55 0.16
N LYS A 74 -18.18 2.94 -0.69
CA LYS A 74 -19.20 1.96 -0.29
C LYS A 74 -18.56 0.71 0.32
N ALA A 75 -17.56 0.14 -0.37
CA ALA A 75 -16.86 -1.06 0.11
C ALA A 75 -16.17 -0.83 1.46
N LEU A 76 -15.51 0.32 1.63
CA LEU A 76 -14.89 0.67 2.90
C LEU A 76 -15.93 0.83 4.02
N LYS A 77 -17.07 1.44 3.70
CA LYS A 77 -18.17 1.59 4.65
C LYS A 77 -18.77 0.25 5.05
N GLU A 78 -19.02 -0.65 4.09
CA GLU A 78 -19.49 -2.01 4.36
C GLU A 78 -18.51 -2.79 5.24
N VAL A 79 -17.20 -2.65 5.00
CA VAL A 79 -16.16 -3.27 5.81
C VAL A 79 -16.19 -2.75 7.25
N LEU A 80 -16.29 -1.44 7.44
CA LEU A 80 -16.38 -0.82 8.75
C LEU A 80 -17.63 -1.27 9.53
N GLU A 81 -18.77 -1.30 8.87
CA GLU A 81 -20.07 -1.70 9.48
C GLU A 81 -20.13 -3.20 9.81
N LYS A 82 -19.55 -4.03 8.94
CA LYS A 82 -19.64 -5.49 9.08
C LYS A 82 -18.63 -6.08 10.04
N TYR A 83 -17.39 -5.59 9.98
CA TYR A 83 -16.25 -6.22 10.68
C TYR A 83 -15.76 -5.41 11.88
N HIS A 84 -16.09 -4.12 11.98
CA HIS A 84 -15.59 -3.22 13.05
C HIS A 84 -14.08 -3.38 13.31
N PRO A 85 -13.23 -3.32 12.25
CA PRO A 85 -11.82 -3.66 12.39
C PRO A 85 -11.05 -2.62 13.21
N ASP A 86 -9.99 -3.06 13.88
CA ASP A 86 -9.01 -2.18 14.50
C ASP A 86 -8.18 -1.47 13.43
N ARG A 87 -7.89 -2.20 12.33
CA ARG A 87 -7.05 -1.75 11.24
C ARG A 87 -7.51 -2.27 9.88
N ILE A 88 -7.40 -1.41 8.87
CA ILE A 88 -7.61 -1.76 7.47
C ILE A 88 -6.30 -1.53 6.72
N ILE A 89 -5.81 -2.55 6.04
CA ILE A 89 -4.69 -2.46 5.11
C ILE A 89 -5.27 -2.35 3.70
N ILE A 90 -4.86 -1.33 2.96
CA ILE A 90 -5.26 -1.14 1.57
C ILE A 90 -4.04 -1.33 0.68
N GLU A 91 -4.11 -2.30 -0.22
CA GLU A 91 -3.13 -2.51 -1.29
C GLU A 91 -3.72 -2.03 -2.63
N PRO A 92 -3.41 -0.81 -3.07
CA PRO A 92 -3.87 -0.32 -4.37
C PRO A 92 -3.10 -1.00 -5.51
N SER A 93 -3.62 -0.89 -6.73
CA SER A 93 -2.91 -1.34 -7.93
C SER A 93 -1.49 -0.77 -8.01
N GLY A 94 -0.53 -1.59 -8.48
CA GLY A 94 0.86 -1.17 -8.65
C GLY A 94 1.06 -0.01 -9.62
N VAL A 95 0.08 0.30 -10.46
CA VAL A 95 0.05 1.47 -11.34
C VAL A 95 -0.89 2.58 -10.84
N GLY A 96 -1.36 2.51 -9.60
CA GLY A 96 -2.19 3.53 -8.97
C GLY A 96 -1.36 4.67 -8.36
N LYS A 97 -1.92 5.87 -8.34
CA LYS A 97 -1.34 7.01 -7.63
C LYS A 97 -1.69 6.94 -6.15
N LEU A 98 -0.69 6.97 -5.28
CA LEU A 98 -0.88 6.98 -3.83
C LEU A 98 -1.68 8.20 -3.36
N SER A 99 -1.46 9.35 -4.00
CA SER A 99 -2.18 10.60 -3.70
C SER A 99 -3.70 10.46 -3.90
N ASP A 100 -4.13 9.73 -4.93
CA ASP A 100 -5.55 9.59 -5.24
C ASP A 100 -6.25 8.68 -4.22
N VAL A 101 -5.59 7.59 -3.84
CA VAL A 101 -6.08 6.69 -2.79
C VAL A 101 -6.17 7.41 -1.44
N ALA A 102 -5.12 8.15 -1.07
CA ALA A 102 -5.10 8.93 0.18
C ALA A 102 -6.23 9.97 0.21
N LYS A 103 -6.45 10.72 -0.87
CA LYS A 103 -7.55 11.69 -0.97
C LYS A 103 -8.93 11.04 -0.84
N ALA A 104 -9.13 9.88 -1.46
CA ALA A 104 -10.38 9.15 -1.36
C ALA A 104 -10.70 8.78 0.10
N ILE A 105 -9.71 8.29 0.84
CA ILE A 105 -9.86 7.94 2.26
C ILE A 105 -10.04 9.20 3.12
N GLU A 106 -9.30 10.27 2.86
CA GLU A 106 -9.44 11.54 3.58
C GLU A 106 -10.84 12.14 3.42
N GLY A 107 -11.42 12.05 2.24
CA GLY A 107 -12.80 12.49 1.99
C GLY A 107 -13.86 11.74 2.81
N MET A 108 -13.53 10.55 3.30
CA MET A 108 -14.45 9.73 4.09
C MET A 108 -14.33 9.93 5.60
N LYS A 109 -13.29 10.61 6.09
CA LYS A 109 -13.07 10.84 7.53
C LYS A 109 -14.20 11.59 8.21
N ALA A 110 -14.89 12.47 7.49
CA ALA A 110 -15.99 13.27 8.05
C ALA A 110 -17.19 12.42 8.46
N ASP A 111 -17.42 11.32 7.74
CA ASP A 111 -18.59 10.43 7.92
C ASP A 111 -18.24 9.12 8.63
N ASN A 112 -16.96 8.86 8.87
CA ASN A 112 -16.50 7.59 9.43
C ASN A 112 -15.39 7.81 10.45
N ASP A 113 -15.37 6.99 11.49
CA ASP A 113 -14.35 7.02 12.54
C ASP A 113 -13.07 6.30 12.09
N ILE A 114 -12.38 6.88 11.10
CA ILE A 114 -11.15 6.36 10.51
C ILE A 114 -10.00 7.38 10.55
N VAL A 115 -8.77 6.89 10.58
CA VAL A 115 -7.56 7.69 10.48
C VAL A 115 -6.53 7.00 9.59
N ILE A 116 -5.87 7.76 8.69
CA ILE A 116 -4.71 7.24 7.95
C ILE A 116 -3.53 7.21 8.91
N ASP A 117 -3.09 6.01 9.26
CA ASP A 117 -1.96 5.76 10.17
C ASP A 117 -0.64 5.72 9.38
N GLY A 118 -0.64 5.10 8.20
CA GLY A 118 0.52 5.02 7.32
C GLY A 118 0.20 5.12 5.83
N LYS A 119 1.14 5.75 5.10
CA LYS A 119 1.22 5.71 3.63
C LYS A 119 2.58 5.16 3.26
N LEU A 120 2.66 3.86 3.03
CA LEU A 120 3.92 3.16 2.79
C LEU A 120 4.09 2.86 1.31
N THR A 121 5.31 3.02 0.80
CA THR A 121 5.64 2.66 -0.57
C THR A 121 6.78 1.66 -0.59
N VAL A 122 6.52 0.48 -1.16
CA VAL A 122 7.56 -0.55 -1.36
C VAL A 122 8.24 -0.32 -2.71
N VAL A 123 9.55 -0.20 -2.68
CA VAL A 123 10.41 0.08 -3.82
C VAL A 123 11.36 -1.09 -4.05
N ASP A 124 11.37 -1.66 -5.27
CA ASP A 124 12.45 -2.55 -5.70
C ASP A 124 13.73 -1.73 -5.92
N GLY A 125 14.70 -1.84 -5.00
CA GLY A 125 15.93 -1.05 -5.05
C GLY A 125 16.74 -1.24 -6.34
N LYS A 126 16.70 -2.43 -6.94
CA LYS A 126 17.41 -2.72 -8.19
C LYS A 126 16.79 -2.06 -9.42
N LYS A 127 15.50 -1.73 -9.36
CA LYS A 127 14.72 -1.23 -10.49
C LYS A 127 14.28 0.23 -10.33
N ALA A 128 14.56 0.87 -9.19
CA ALA A 128 14.10 2.22 -8.87
C ALA A 128 14.43 3.23 -9.97
N LYS A 129 15.67 3.30 -10.41
CA LYS A 129 16.12 4.20 -11.49
C LYS A 129 15.38 3.97 -12.80
N LEU A 130 15.22 2.70 -13.19
CA LEU A 130 14.54 2.31 -14.42
C LEU A 130 13.07 2.72 -14.38
N TYR A 131 12.40 2.49 -13.27
CA TYR A 131 10.97 2.77 -13.14
C TYR A 131 10.68 4.26 -12.99
N MET A 132 11.54 5.02 -12.32
CA MET A 132 11.44 6.48 -12.27
C MET A 132 11.47 7.12 -13.67
N GLN A 133 12.30 6.57 -14.56
CA GLN A 133 12.46 7.07 -15.92
C GLN A 133 11.31 6.69 -16.85
N ASN A 134 10.80 5.46 -16.73
CA ASN A 134 9.83 4.93 -17.69
C ASN A 134 8.37 5.04 -17.21
N PHE A 135 8.12 5.13 -15.91
CA PHE A 135 6.80 5.14 -15.31
C PHE A 135 6.62 6.30 -14.32
N GLY A 136 7.29 7.41 -14.58
CA GLY A 136 7.42 8.53 -13.65
C GLY A 136 6.11 9.09 -13.13
N GLU A 137 5.04 9.07 -13.91
CA GLU A 137 3.74 9.58 -13.48
C GLU A 137 3.19 8.83 -12.26
N PHE A 138 3.25 7.50 -12.26
CA PHE A 138 2.74 6.67 -11.17
C PHE A 138 3.81 6.42 -10.12
N TYR A 139 4.99 6.02 -10.56
CA TYR A 139 6.10 5.64 -9.68
C TYR A 139 6.57 6.80 -8.81
N ASN A 140 6.79 7.98 -9.40
CA ASN A 140 7.21 9.15 -8.63
C ASN A 140 6.13 9.60 -7.65
N ASN A 141 4.85 9.56 -8.03
CA ASN A 141 3.75 9.87 -7.13
C ASN A 141 3.74 8.94 -5.90
N GLN A 142 3.95 7.64 -6.09
CA GLN A 142 4.01 6.67 -5.01
C GLN A 142 5.15 6.99 -4.03
N VAL A 143 6.30 7.43 -4.53
CA VAL A 143 7.46 7.83 -3.70
C VAL A 143 7.21 9.19 -3.01
N GLU A 144 6.74 10.19 -3.76
CA GLU A 144 6.52 11.56 -3.26
C GLU A 144 5.50 11.62 -2.11
N TYR A 145 4.42 10.86 -2.22
CA TYR A 145 3.32 10.88 -1.25
C TYR A 145 3.47 9.87 -0.10
N ALA A 146 4.53 9.07 -0.11
CA ALA A 146 4.81 8.14 0.98
C ALA A 146 5.17 8.86 2.28
N SER A 147 4.64 8.36 3.39
CA SER A 147 5.12 8.71 4.74
C SER A 147 6.29 7.83 5.20
N THR A 148 6.46 6.68 4.55
CA THR A 148 7.59 5.76 4.77
C THR A 148 7.87 5.00 3.47
N ILE A 149 9.14 4.82 3.14
CA ILE A 149 9.60 4.09 1.96
C ILE A 149 10.36 2.84 2.41
N ILE A 150 9.94 1.69 1.88
CA ILE A 150 10.57 0.40 2.15
C ILE A 150 11.33 -0.04 0.91
N VAL A 151 12.65 -0.19 1.01
CA VAL A 151 13.48 -0.66 -0.11
C VAL A 151 13.63 -2.17 -0.02
N SER A 152 13.03 -2.86 -0.96
CA SER A 152 13.13 -4.32 -1.07
C SER A 152 14.36 -4.75 -1.88
N ARG A 153 14.76 -6.01 -1.73
CA ARG A 153 15.86 -6.66 -2.45
C ARG A 153 17.24 -6.07 -2.19
N THR A 154 17.41 -5.39 -1.08
CA THR A 154 18.71 -4.82 -0.68
C THR A 154 19.79 -5.88 -0.49
N GLN A 155 19.43 -7.12 -0.10
CA GLN A 155 20.34 -8.25 -0.03
C GLN A 155 20.95 -8.66 -1.38
N MET A 156 20.39 -8.19 -2.49
CA MET A 156 20.89 -8.41 -3.86
C MET A 156 21.65 -7.19 -4.40
N MET A 157 21.93 -6.21 -3.57
CA MET A 157 22.58 -4.96 -3.93
C MET A 157 23.88 -4.79 -3.15
N ASN A 158 24.86 -4.11 -3.75
CA ASN A 158 26.02 -3.64 -3.02
C ASN A 158 25.78 -2.25 -2.42
N ASP A 159 26.64 -1.81 -1.53
CA ASP A 159 26.50 -0.54 -0.81
C ASP A 159 26.34 0.66 -1.75
N LYS A 160 27.12 0.70 -2.83
CA LYS A 160 27.01 1.78 -3.84
C LYS A 160 25.64 1.81 -4.51
N GLN A 161 25.08 0.66 -4.85
CA GLN A 161 23.74 0.58 -5.46
C GLN A 161 22.65 1.01 -4.46
N ILE A 162 22.83 0.68 -3.19
CA ILE A 162 21.91 1.12 -2.13
C ILE A 162 21.98 2.64 -1.98
N GLU A 163 23.18 3.21 -1.90
CA GLU A 163 23.38 4.66 -1.81
C GLU A 163 22.78 5.41 -3.01
N GLU A 164 23.00 4.93 -4.23
CA GLU A 164 22.39 5.49 -5.45
C GLU A 164 20.87 5.44 -5.39
N CYS A 165 20.30 4.32 -4.96
CA CYS A 165 18.85 4.17 -4.81
C CYS A 165 18.29 5.16 -3.79
N VAL A 166 18.90 5.25 -2.60
CA VAL A 166 18.49 6.20 -1.56
C VAL A 166 18.57 7.63 -2.06
N HIS A 167 19.63 8.00 -2.78
CA HIS A 167 19.79 9.35 -3.35
C HIS A 167 18.63 9.68 -4.31
N LEU A 168 18.32 8.78 -5.23
CA LEU A 168 17.20 8.95 -6.17
C LEU A 168 15.84 9.10 -5.48
N LEU A 169 15.61 8.31 -4.44
CA LEU A 169 14.38 8.40 -3.64
C LEU A 169 14.29 9.74 -2.89
N ARG A 170 15.42 10.23 -2.36
CA ARG A 170 15.50 11.53 -1.67
C ARG A 170 15.22 12.72 -2.58
N GLU A 171 15.58 12.65 -3.85
CA GLU A 171 15.22 13.69 -4.83
C GLU A 171 13.70 13.85 -4.99
N LYS A 172 12.92 12.81 -4.70
CA LYS A 172 11.46 12.79 -4.79
C LYS A 172 10.77 12.97 -3.44
N ASN A 173 11.37 12.51 -2.37
CA ASN A 173 10.81 12.62 -1.03
C ASN A 173 11.91 12.88 0.00
N GLU A 174 11.99 14.13 0.44
CA GLU A 174 13.05 14.60 1.34
C GLU A 174 12.87 14.12 2.79
N HIS A 175 11.64 13.78 3.20
CA HIS A 175 11.27 13.66 4.61
C HIS A 175 10.96 12.23 5.06
N ALA A 176 10.42 11.39 4.18
CA ALA A 176 10.01 10.04 4.56
C ALA A 176 11.20 9.20 5.05
N PRO A 177 11.07 8.47 6.17
CA PRO A 177 12.03 7.43 6.50
C PRO A 177 12.18 6.44 5.35
N ILE A 178 13.42 6.04 5.07
CA ILE A 178 13.78 5.00 4.10
C ILE A 178 14.38 3.85 4.88
N ILE A 179 13.76 2.68 4.77
CA ILE A 179 14.11 1.45 5.50
C ILE A 179 14.51 0.36 4.52
#